data_3b884b18623cd3f8962ddc7562288f06
#
_entry.id   3b884b18623cd3f8962ddc7562288f06
#
_cell.length_a   1.000
_cell.length_b   1.000
_cell.length_c   1.000
_cell.angle_alpha   90.00
_cell.angle_beta   90.00
_cell.angle_gamma   90.00
#
_symmetry.space_group_name_H-M   'P 1'
#
loop_
_entity.id
_entity.type
_entity.pdbx_description
1 polymer ?
#
loop_
_entity_poly.entity_id
_entity_poly.type
_entity_poly.pdbx_seq_one_letter_code
_entity_poly.pdbx_strand_id
1 'polypeptide(L)'
;FWGPGHTAAEIIYERADSDKPFMGLTAFSGDFPVKKDIGIAKNYLDAKELKVLNNIVSGYFDFAEIQAMRHNPMYMSDYVEHLDNVLKATGENVLEGAGKISHAQAMAKANEEYQKYQVKNLSPVEEEYLLTIKDIEKQVKGHQ
;
A
#
# COMPACT_ATOMS: atom_id res chain seq x y z
N PHE A 1 7.26 10.17 -1.15
CA PHE A 1 6.93 9.55 -2.44
C PHE A 1 7.30 8.07 -2.46
N TRP A 2 6.71 7.32 -3.38
CA TRP A 2 6.91 5.88 -3.49
C TRP A 2 7.40 5.53 -4.89
N GLY A 3 8.71 5.62 -5.09
CA GLY A 3 9.29 5.46 -6.39
C GLY A 3 9.02 6.66 -7.30
N PRO A 4 9.59 6.67 -8.51
CA PRO A 4 9.48 7.80 -9.43
C PRO A 4 8.03 8.09 -9.85
N GLY A 5 7.60 9.33 -9.64
CA GLY A 5 6.34 9.84 -10.15
C GLY A 5 5.08 9.49 -9.37
N HIS A 6 5.17 8.78 -8.22
CA HIS A 6 4.00 8.32 -7.47
C HIS A 6 4.09 8.57 -5.98
N THR A 7 3.01 9.00 -5.36
CA THR A 7 2.87 9.05 -3.90
C THR A 7 2.27 7.74 -3.39
N ALA A 8 2.39 7.50 -2.07
CA ALA A 8 1.74 6.35 -1.43
C ALA A 8 0.23 6.34 -1.66
N ALA A 9 -0.41 7.50 -1.54
CA ALA A 9 -1.85 7.63 -1.77
C ALA A 9 -2.25 7.27 -3.19
N GLU A 10 -1.47 7.71 -4.18
CA GLU A 10 -1.74 7.39 -5.58
C GLU A 10 -1.62 5.90 -5.88
N ILE A 11 -0.61 5.22 -5.31
CA ILE A 11 -0.43 3.78 -5.47
C ILE A 11 -1.62 3.02 -4.92
N ILE A 12 -2.06 3.34 -3.72
CA ILE A 12 -3.22 2.70 -3.11
C ILE A 12 -4.48 2.94 -3.95
N TYR A 13 -4.71 4.19 -4.34
CA TYR A 13 -5.89 4.58 -5.11
C TYR A 13 -5.96 3.87 -6.46
N GLU A 14 -4.85 3.75 -7.16
CA GLU A 14 -4.79 3.13 -8.48
C GLU A 14 -4.83 1.60 -8.43
N ARG A 15 -4.25 0.99 -7.41
CA ARG A 15 -4.02 -0.45 -7.37
C ARG A 15 -5.00 -1.24 -6.52
N ALA A 16 -5.70 -0.62 -5.59
CA ALA A 16 -6.74 -1.29 -4.82
C ALA A 16 -7.93 -1.59 -5.74
N ASP A 17 -8.14 -2.86 -6.04
CA ASP A 17 -9.15 -3.31 -6.98
C ASP A 17 -9.68 -4.68 -6.58
N SER A 18 -10.95 -4.75 -6.20
CA SER A 18 -11.59 -5.98 -5.75
C SER A 18 -11.64 -7.09 -6.82
N ASP A 19 -11.48 -6.74 -8.09
CA ASP A 19 -11.49 -7.70 -9.20
C ASP A 19 -10.12 -8.36 -9.42
N LYS A 20 -9.06 -7.85 -8.76
CA LYS A 20 -7.73 -8.45 -8.83
C LYS A 20 -7.54 -9.50 -7.74
N PRO A 21 -6.65 -10.49 -7.95
CA PRO A 21 -6.28 -11.44 -6.89
C PRO A 21 -5.79 -10.66 -5.65
N PHE A 22 -6.33 -11.02 -4.48
CA PHE A 22 -6.03 -10.36 -3.20
C PHE A 22 -6.21 -8.83 -3.26
N MET A 23 -7.20 -8.36 -4.01
CA MET A 23 -7.56 -6.96 -4.26
C MET A 23 -6.38 -6.06 -4.71
N GLY A 24 -5.41 -6.64 -5.41
CA GLY A 24 -4.23 -5.93 -5.89
C GLY A 24 -3.04 -5.95 -4.95
N LEU A 25 -3.18 -6.52 -3.76
CA LEU A 25 -2.09 -6.66 -2.80
C LEU A 25 -1.11 -7.76 -3.22
N THR A 26 0.17 -7.48 -3.06
CA THR A 26 1.25 -8.43 -3.31
C THR A 26 1.83 -9.00 -2.03
N ALA A 27 1.59 -8.35 -0.90
CA ALA A 27 2.04 -8.79 0.42
C ALA A 27 0.99 -8.45 1.48
N PHE A 28 0.82 -9.34 2.45
CA PHE A 28 -0.09 -9.17 3.58
C PHE A 28 0.34 -10.10 4.70
N SER A 29 -0.15 -9.85 5.92
CA SER A 29 0.36 -10.51 7.12
C SER A 29 -0.12 -11.93 7.36
N GLY A 30 -1.24 -12.35 6.75
CA GLY A 30 -1.82 -13.68 6.94
C GLY A 30 -2.04 -14.40 5.61
N ASP A 31 -2.94 -15.36 5.59
CA ASP A 31 -3.32 -16.07 4.36
C ASP A 31 -4.17 -15.22 3.43
N PHE A 32 -4.86 -14.23 3.99
CA PHE A 32 -5.71 -13.30 3.26
C PHE A 32 -5.49 -11.88 3.76
N PRO A 33 -5.66 -10.86 2.88
CA PRO A 33 -5.56 -9.47 3.29
C PRO A 33 -6.58 -9.13 4.37
N VAL A 34 -6.14 -8.35 5.35
CA VAL A 34 -7.02 -7.79 6.40
C VAL A 34 -7.02 -6.27 6.30
N LYS A 35 -7.94 -5.61 6.99
CA LYS A 35 -8.10 -4.15 6.93
C LYS A 35 -6.80 -3.38 7.20
N LYS A 36 -5.95 -3.89 8.07
CA LYS A 36 -4.63 -3.33 8.39
C LYS A 36 -3.72 -3.28 7.17
N ASP A 37 -3.79 -4.29 6.30
CA ASP A 37 -2.89 -4.43 5.15
C ASP A 37 -3.23 -3.48 4.01
N ILE A 38 -4.51 -3.13 3.83
CA ILE A 38 -4.99 -2.38 2.67
C ILE A 38 -4.58 -0.92 2.64
N GLY A 39 -4.19 -0.36 3.78
CA GLY A 39 -3.80 1.04 3.91
C GLY A 39 -2.30 1.27 3.76
N ILE A 40 -1.54 0.28 3.37
CA ILE A 40 -0.07 0.35 3.26
C ILE A 40 0.31 0.22 1.79
N ALA A 41 0.80 1.31 1.20
CA ALA A 41 1.16 1.36 -0.23
C ALA A 41 2.19 0.30 -0.62
N LYS A 42 3.15 0.02 0.25
CA LYS A 42 4.18 -1.00 0.04
C LYS A 42 3.59 -2.36 -0.31
N ASN A 43 2.42 -2.69 0.24
CA ASN A 43 1.76 -3.97 0.02
C ASN A 43 1.18 -4.13 -1.39
N TYR A 44 1.10 -3.05 -2.18
CA TYR A 44 0.64 -3.08 -3.56
C TYR A 44 1.78 -3.08 -4.59
N LEU A 45 3.02 -3.03 -4.13
CA LEU A 45 4.19 -2.98 -5.03
C LEU A 45 4.59 -4.39 -5.46
N ASP A 46 5.00 -4.54 -6.73
CA ASP A 46 5.56 -5.78 -7.21
C ASP A 46 7.02 -5.96 -6.75
N ALA A 47 7.61 -7.12 -7.02
CA ALA A 47 8.98 -7.43 -6.57
C ALA A 47 10.01 -6.45 -7.11
N LYS A 48 9.87 -6.00 -8.35
CA LYS A 48 10.76 -5.04 -8.99
C LYS A 48 10.66 -3.67 -8.32
N GLU A 49 9.43 -3.21 -8.07
CA GLU A 49 9.18 -1.94 -7.40
C GLU A 49 9.69 -1.95 -5.96
N LEU A 50 9.49 -3.05 -5.23
CA LEU A 50 10.02 -3.22 -3.88
C LEU A 50 11.55 -3.16 -3.86
N LYS A 51 12.20 -3.77 -4.84
CA LYS A 51 13.65 -3.72 -4.96
C LYS A 51 14.15 -2.29 -5.18
N VAL A 52 13.48 -1.53 -6.05
CA VAL A 52 13.80 -0.12 -6.28
C VAL A 52 13.62 0.69 -4.99
N LEU A 53 12.51 0.50 -4.29
CA LEU A 53 12.24 1.19 -3.02
C LEU A 53 13.30 0.87 -1.98
N ASN A 54 13.65 -0.41 -1.81
CA ASN A 54 14.68 -0.84 -0.87
C ASN A 54 16.04 -0.25 -1.20
N ASN A 55 16.39 -0.15 -2.47
CA ASN A 55 17.64 0.46 -2.91
C ASN A 55 17.66 1.97 -2.62
N ILE A 56 16.54 2.66 -2.81
CA ILE A 56 16.41 4.08 -2.47
C ILE A 56 16.62 4.30 -0.97
N VAL A 57 15.97 3.50 -0.13
CA VAL A 57 16.09 3.58 1.33
C VAL A 57 17.52 3.28 1.78
N SER A 58 18.13 2.23 1.24
CA SER A 58 19.52 1.87 1.54
C SER A 58 20.49 2.96 1.11
N GLY A 59 20.26 3.55 -0.05
CA GLY A 59 21.07 4.67 -0.55
C GLY A 59 20.97 5.90 0.36
N TYR A 60 19.78 6.17 0.91
CA TYR A 60 19.60 7.23 1.89
C TYR A 60 20.47 7.02 3.14
N PHE A 61 20.42 5.83 3.72
CA PHE A 61 21.20 5.52 4.91
C PHE A 61 22.70 5.54 4.62
N ASP A 62 23.14 5.03 3.49
CA ASP A 62 24.56 5.06 3.08
C ASP A 62 25.05 6.50 2.92
N PHE A 63 24.26 7.33 2.26
CA PHE A 63 24.60 8.74 2.07
C PHE A 63 24.63 9.50 3.39
N ALA A 64 23.65 9.24 4.27
CA ALA A 64 23.60 9.86 5.60
C ALA A 64 24.83 9.46 6.45
N GLU A 65 25.24 8.20 6.38
CA GLU A 65 26.43 7.70 7.07
C GLU A 65 27.70 8.43 6.59
N ILE A 66 27.87 8.57 5.28
CA ILE A 66 29.01 9.29 4.70
C ILE A 66 29.02 10.74 5.18
N GLN A 67 27.89 11.41 5.20
CA GLN A 67 27.79 12.80 5.66
C GLN A 67 28.08 12.91 7.16
N ALA A 68 27.66 11.95 7.96
CA ALA A 68 27.98 11.90 9.39
C ALA A 68 29.48 11.72 9.62
N MET A 69 30.15 10.87 8.85
CA MET A 69 31.59 10.68 8.93
C MET A 69 32.38 11.95 8.57
N ARG A 70 31.80 12.76 7.69
CA ARG A 70 32.40 14.06 7.30
C ARG A 70 31.98 15.21 8.21
N HIS A 71 31.22 14.93 9.26
CA HIS A 71 30.65 15.93 10.18
C HIS A 71 29.80 17.00 9.49
N ASN A 72 29.15 16.62 8.37
CA ASN A 72 28.26 17.49 7.65
C ASN A 72 26.81 17.11 8.01
N PRO A 73 25.99 18.05 8.52
CA PRO A 73 24.58 17.76 8.75
C PRO A 73 23.89 17.45 7.42
N MET A 74 23.00 16.46 7.45
CA MET A 74 22.21 16.05 6.29
C MET A 74 20.75 16.22 6.57
N TYR A 75 20.07 16.88 5.64
CA TYR A 75 18.61 17.03 5.67
C TYR A 75 17.98 16.18 4.57
N MET A 76 16.73 15.80 4.73
CA MET A 76 16.01 15.02 3.72
C MET A 76 16.01 15.71 2.36
N SER A 77 15.92 17.06 2.34
CA SER A 77 15.99 17.84 1.09
C SER A 77 17.28 17.63 0.32
N ASP A 78 18.41 17.48 1.02
CA ASP A 78 19.71 17.24 0.39
C ASP A 78 19.74 15.87 -0.29
N TYR A 79 19.16 14.87 0.35
CA TYR A 79 19.07 13.52 -0.22
C TYR A 79 18.13 13.48 -1.41
N VAL A 80 16.99 14.14 -1.33
CA VAL A 80 16.02 14.21 -2.45
C VAL A 80 16.66 14.86 -3.67
N GLU A 81 17.44 15.93 -3.49
CA GLU A 81 18.18 16.58 -4.57
C GLU A 81 19.21 15.63 -5.21
N HIS A 82 19.96 14.92 -4.38
CA HIS A 82 20.94 13.93 -4.85
C HIS A 82 20.24 12.80 -5.62
N LEU A 83 19.14 12.27 -5.08
CA LEU A 83 18.36 11.22 -5.70
C LEU A 83 17.77 11.68 -7.03
N ASP A 84 17.26 12.91 -7.10
CA ASP A 84 16.73 13.49 -8.33
C ASP A 84 17.77 13.52 -9.44
N ASN A 85 19.00 13.94 -9.10
CA ASN A 85 20.12 13.96 -10.06
C ASN A 85 20.47 12.55 -10.57
N VAL A 86 20.47 11.56 -9.68
CA VAL A 86 20.73 10.16 -10.06
C VAL A 86 19.60 9.62 -10.96
N LEU A 87 18.36 9.87 -10.61
CA LEU A 87 17.21 9.40 -11.38
C LEU A 87 17.11 10.07 -12.75
N LYS A 88 17.42 11.35 -12.85
CA LYS A 88 17.47 12.05 -14.15
C LYS A 88 18.54 11.45 -15.06
N ALA A 89 19.67 11.05 -14.50
CA ALA A 89 20.72 10.38 -15.27
C ALA A 89 20.28 9.03 -15.83
N THR A 90 19.33 8.35 -15.17
CA THR A 90 18.78 7.06 -15.62
C THR A 90 17.47 7.19 -16.42
N GLY A 91 17.02 8.44 -16.67
CA GLY A 91 15.77 8.70 -17.38
C GLY A 91 14.50 8.62 -16.54
N GLU A 92 14.62 8.46 -15.23
CA GLU A 92 13.49 8.45 -14.32
C GLU A 92 13.31 9.81 -13.65
N ASN A 93 12.10 10.11 -13.19
CA ASN A 93 11.77 11.36 -12.53
C ASN A 93 11.27 11.12 -11.11
N VAL A 94 11.67 12.01 -10.19
CA VAL A 94 11.14 12.05 -8.82
C VAL A 94 9.87 12.92 -8.83
N LEU A 95 8.85 12.50 -8.07
CA LEU A 95 7.65 13.29 -7.90
C LEU A 95 7.98 14.58 -7.14
N GLU A 96 7.62 15.72 -7.72
CA GLU A 96 7.75 17.03 -7.08
C GLU A 96 6.44 17.41 -6.39
N GLY A 97 6.51 17.74 -5.10
CA GLY A 97 5.35 18.16 -4.32
C GLY A 97 4.41 17.03 -3.93
N ALA A 98 3.19 17.41 -3.54
CA ALA A 98 2.15 16.47 -3.18
C ALA A 98 1.50 15.88 -4.43
N GLY A 99 1.14 14.60 -4.38
CA GLY A 99 0.39 13.95 -5.46
C GLY A 99 -1.03 14.48 -5.58
N LYS A 100 -1.73 14.03 -6.63
CA LYS A 100 -3.10 14.47 -6.92
C LYS A 100 -4.15 13.82 -6.02
N ILE A 101 -3.81 12.72 -5.37
CA ILE A 101 -4.71 11.94 -4.53
C ILE A 101 -4.38 12.18 -3.07
N SER A 102 -5.37 12.57 -2.26
CA SER A 102 -5.19 12.73 -0.83
C SER A 102 -5.16 11.39 -0.11
N HIS A 103 -4.61 11.36 1.11
CA HIS A 103 -4.64 10.18 1.96
C HIS A 103 -6.08 9.70 2.22
N ALA A 104 -6.99 10.64 2.47
CA ALA A 104 -8.40 10.33 2.72
C ALA A 104 -9.06 9.65 1.50
N GLN A 105 -8.78 10.14 0.29
CA GLN A 105 -9.28 9.53 -0.94
C GLN A 105 -8.74 8.12 -1.13
N ALA A 106 -7.46 7.91 -0.86
CA ALA A 106 -6.82 6.60 -0.96
C ALA A 106 -7.43 5.61 0.04
N MET A 107 -7.63 6.04 1.28
CA MET A 107 -8.23 5.18 2.32
C MET A 107 -9.69 4.84 2.01
N ALA A 108 -10.46 5.80 1.51
CA ALA A 108 -11.84 5.56 1.09
C ALA A 108 -11.91 4.53 -0.03
N LYS A 109 -11.05 4.65 -1.04
CA LYS A 109 -10.95 3.68 -2.15
C LYS A 109 -10.56 2.30 -1.65
N ALA A 110 -9.53 2.19 -0.81
CA ALA A 110 -9.06 0.94 -0.27
C ALA A 110 -10.15 0.24 0.57
N ASN A 111 -10.86 0.97 1.42
CA ASN A 111 -11.94 0.43 2.22
C ASN A 111 -13.11 -0.05 1.37
N GLU A 112 -13.49 0.70 0.34
CA GLU A 112 -14.55 0.32 -0.59
C GLU A 112 -14.20 -0.98 -1.31
N GLU A 113 -13.00 -1.07 -1.86
CA GLU A 113 -12.55 -2.27 -2.57
C GLU A 113 -12.37 -3.46 -1.62
N TYR A 114 -11.95 -3.24 -0.39
CA TYR A 114 -11.84 -4.28 0.63
C TYR A 114 -13.20 -4.88 0.98
N GLN A 115 -14.23 -4.05 1.14
CA GLN A 115 -15.60 -4.54 1.38
C GLN A 115 -16.09 -5.40 0.23
N LYS A 116 -15.88 -4.96 -1.01
CA LYS A 116 -16.22 -5.74 -2.20
C LYS A 116 -15.45 -7.06 -2.25
N TYR A 117 -14.16 -7.02 -1.93
CA TYR A 117 -13.32 -8.20 -1.89
C TYR A 117 -13.80 -9.21 -0.85
N GLN A 118 -14.15 -8.76 0.34
CA GLN A 118 -14.66 -9.64 1.39
C GLN A 118 -15.94 -10.35 0.96
N VAL A 119 -16.85 -9.65 0.31
CA VAL A 119 -18.10 -10.25 -0.20
C VAL A 119 -17.83 -11.32 -1.26
N LYS A 120 -16.89 -11.04 -2.18
CA LYS A 120 -16.56 -11.98 -3.27
C LYS A 120 -15.77 -13.20 -2.81
N ASN A 121 -14.95 -13.07 -1.78
CA ASN A 121 -13.94 -14.06 -1.39
C ASN A 121 -14.10 -14.51 0.07
N LEU A 122 -15.32 -14.70 0.51
CA LEU A 122 -15.57 -15.28 1.82
C LEU A 122 -15.00 -16.70 1.86
N SER A 123 -14.29 -17.03 2.94
CA SER A 123 -13.81 -18.38 3.14
C SER A 123 -15.02 -19.32 3.36
N PRO A 124 -14.88 -20.62 3.07
CA PRO A 124 -15.95 -21.57 3.35
C PRO A 124 -16.42 -21.54 4.81
N VAL A 125 -15.52 -21.34 5.74
CA VAL A 125 -15.84 -21.23 7.16
C VAL A 125 -16.66 -19.98 7.46
N GLU A 126 -16.30 -18.85 6.88
CA GLU A 126 -17.04 -17.59 7.03
C GLU A 126 -18.43 -17.67 6.41
N GLU A 127 -18.56 -18.28 5.24
CA GLU A 127 -19.84 -18.49 4.60
C GLU A 127 -20.77 -19.37 5.46
N GLU A 128 -20.23 -20.47 5.99
CA GLU A 128 -20.96 -21.37 6.86
C GLU A 128 -21.40 -20.66 8.14
N TYR A 129 -20.53 -19.86 8.72
CA TYR A 129 -20.82 -19.05 9.90
C TYR A 129 -21.95 -18.06 9.65
N LEU A 130 -21.93 -17.36 8.52
CA LEU A 130 -22.98 -16.42 8.14
C LEU A 130 -24.32 -17.12 7.89
N LEU A 131 -24.30 -18.27 7.26
CA LEU A 131 -25.51 -19.09 7.05
C LEU A 131 -26.10 -19.55 8.37
N THR A 132 -25.26 -19.96 9.33
CA THR A 132 -25.69 -20.37 10.68
C THR A 132 -26.36 -19.20 11.39
N ILE A 133 -25.81 -17.99 11.31
CA ILE A 133 -26.40 -16.80 11.91
C ILE A 133 -27.77 -16.50 11.31
N LYS A 134 -27.93 -16.60 9.98
CA LYS A 134 -29.20 -16.41 9.31
C LYS A 134 -30.24 -17.42 9.73
N ASP A 135 -29.87 -18.68 9.88
CA ASP A 135 -30.76 -19.72 10.35
C ASP A 135 -31.25 -19.47 11.77
N ILE A 136 -30.35 -19.04 12.66
CA ILE A 136 -30.69 -18.66 14.04
C ILE A 136 -31.68 -17.49 14.03
N GLU A 137 -31.46 -16.47 13.22
CA GLU A 137 -32.37 -15.33 13.09
C GLU A 137 -33.76 -15.75 12.62
N LYS A 138 -33.85 -16.66 11.64
CA LYS A 138 -35.12 -17.19 11.16
C LYS A 138 -35.87 -17.96 12.23
N GLN A 139 -35.15 -18.77 13.03
CA GLN A 139 -35.75 -19.53 14.13
C GLN A 139 -36.30 -18.59 15.20
N VAL A 140 -35.58 -17.55 15.55
CA VAL A 140 -36.03 -16.55 16.52
C VAL A 140 -37.28 -15.81 16.00
N LYS A 141 -37.27 -15.39 14.75
CA LYS A 141 -38.42 -14.74 14.13
C LYS A 141 -39.62 -15.65 14.00
N GLY A 142 -39.41 -16.93 13.75
CA GLY A 142 -40.46 -17.93 13.61
C GLY A 142 -41.19 -18.27 14.92
N HIS A 143 -40.60 -17.93 16.07
CA HIS A 143 -41.17 -18.17 17.39
C HIS A 143 -41.82 -16.95 18.04
N GLN A 144 -41.89 -15.84 17.30
CA GLN A 144 -42.60 -14.65 17.76
C GLN A 144 -44.11 -14.69 17.37
#